data_b852174d2b3ad765d364a848e0d7e9ba
#
_entry.id   b852174d2b3ad765d364a848e0d7e9ba
#
_cell.length_a   1.000
_cell.length_b   1.000
_cell.length_c   1.000
_cell.angle_alpha   90.00
_cell.angle_beta   90.00
_cell.angle_gamma   90.00
#
_symmetry.space_group_name_H-M   'P 1'
#
loop_
_entity.id
_entity.type
_entity.pdbx_description
1 polymer ?
#
loop_
_entity_poly.entity_id
_entity_poly.type
_entity_poly.pdbx_seq_one_letter_code
_entity_poly.pdbx_strand_id
1 'polypeptide(L)'
;LNGLHIAALTDHNSAGNLPAFFEACRAYGVVPVAGMELETAESVHLVCLFPTLEAATACWQTVKREHMMPVKNKPAIFGEQLYMNADDEVTGIEETLLITSTALPLADGAQLVRSHGGVVFPAHIDRAANGILEILGDIPPEPGFTAAEFNDAANIAPYRERFASVAPLRLLVNSDAHRLSAVQNGEGSNFLLLDAAHGDEEAVRRALFAQLGG
;
A
#
# COMPACT_ATOMS: atom_id res chain seq x y z
N LEU A 1 -18.13 -6.15 -7.36
CA LEU A 1 -18.24 -6.57 -8.76
C LEU A 1 -17.15 -7.55 -9.15
N ASN A 2 -15.92 -7.38 -8.63
CA ASN A 2 -14.79 -8.27 -8.91
C ASN A 2 -14.62 -9.39 -7.86
N GLY A 3 -15.62 -9.65 -7.01
CA GLY A 3 -15.59 -10.71 -6.00
C GLY A 3 -14.57 -10.47 -4.87
N LEU A 4 -14.12 -9.24 -4.67
CA LEU A 4 -13.23 -8.90 -3.56
C LEU A 4 -13.98 -8.82 -2.25
N HIS A 5 -13.48 -9.46 -1.19
CA HIS A 5 -14.01 -9.37 0.16
C HIS A 5 -13.29 -8.32 1.00
N ILE A 6 -12.02 -8.08 0.70
CA ILE A 6 -11.16 -7.10 1.37
C ILE A 6 -10.46 -6.30 0.28
N ALA A 7 -10.35 -5.00 0.44
CA ALA A 7 -9.59 -4.14 -0.44
C ALA A 7 -8.83 -3.08 0.34
N ALA A 8 -7.65 -2.70 -0.13
CA ALA A 8 -6.88 -1.58 0.38
C ALA A 8 -6.76 -0.50 -0.69
N LEU A 9 -6.84 0.77 -0.29
CA LEU A 9 -6.41 1.89 -1.11
C LEU A 9 -5.03 2.33 -0.63
N THR A 10 -4.09 2.44 -1.57
CA THR A 10 -2.68 2.75 -1.28
C THR A 10 -2.19 3.85 -2.23
N ASP A 11 -2.82 5.03 -2.17
CA ASP A 11 -2.41 6.19 -2.96
C ASP A 11 -0.94 6.56 -2.67
N HIS A 12 -0.22 7.04 -3.68
CA HIS A 12 1.17 7.48 -3.53
C HIS A 12 1.29 8.57 -2.46
N ASN A 13 2.08 8.32 -1.43
CA ASN A 13 2.40 9.26 -0.34
C ASN A 13 1.18 9.97 0.26
N SER A 14 0.00 9.38 0.18
CA SER A 14 -1.26 10.00 0.63
C SER A 14 -2.22 8.99 1.25
N ALA A 15 -2.97 9.47 2.25
CA ALA A 15 -4.12 8.79 2.84
C ALA A 15 -5.40 9.66 2.72
N GLY A 16 -5.38 10.69 1.87
CA GLY A 16 -6.43 11.69 1.82
C GLY A 16 -7.78 11.17 1.30
N ASN A 17 -7.78 10.14 0.45
CA ASN A 17 -8.99 9.53 -0.11
C ASN A 17 -9.51 8.31 0.70
N LEU A 18 -8.83 7.94 1.78
CA LEU A 18 -9.26 6.80 2.61
C LEU A 18 -10.68 6.95 3.18
N PRO A 19 -11.13 8.13 3.66
CA PRO A 19 -12.50 8.27 4.17
C PRO A 19 -13.55 7.90 3.13
N ALA A 20 -13.44 8.42 1.90
CA ALA A 20 -14.34 8.09 0.79
C ALA A 20 -14.27 6.62 0.40
N PHE A 21 -13.06 6.06 0.35
CA PHE A 21 -12.84 4.64 0.07
C PHE A 21 -13.51 3.73 1.11
N PHE A 22 -13.41 4.05 2.40
CA PHE A 22 -14.04 3.29 3.48
C PHE A 22 -15.56 3.30 3.37
N GLU A 23 -16.14 4.46 3.10
CA GLU A 23 -17.58 4.60 2.92
C GLU A 23 -18.06 3.80 1.70
N ALA A 24 -17.39 3.97 0.55
CA ALA A 24 -17.70 3.24 -0.67
C ALA A 24 -17.58 1.72 -0.49
N CYS A 25 -16.51 1.22 0.12
CA CYS A 25 -16.33 -0.21 0.36
C CYS A 25 -17.48 -0.80 1.21
N ARG A 26 -17.87 -0.10 2.28
CA ARG A 26 -18.96 -0.53 3.16
C ARG A 26 -20.29 -0.61 2.43
N ALA A 27 -20.58 0.34 1.55
CA ALA A 27 -21.79 0.34 0.74
C ALA A 27 -21.91 -0.91 -0.16
N TYR A 28 -20.76 -1.51 -0.52
CA TYR A 28 -20.70 -2.72 -1.37
C TYR A 28 -20.33 -4.00 -0.60
N GLY A 29 -20.28 -3.97 0.72
CA GLY A 29 -19.98 -5.14 1.55
C GLY A 29 -18.52 -5.62 1.46
N VAL A 30 -17.59 -4.74 1.08
CA VAL A 30 -16.15 -5.00 1.05
C VAL A 30 -15.52 -4.45 2.32
N VAL A 31 -14.67 -5.23 2.99
CA VAL A 31 -13.94 -4.76 4.17
C VAL A 31 -12.80 -3.85 3.73
N PRO A 32 -12.83 -2.55 4.09
CA PRO A 32 -11.76 -1.62 3.72
C PRO A 32 -10.55 -1.79 4.62
N VAL A 33 -9.36 -1.68 4.03
CA VAL A 33 -8.08 -1.58 4.74
C VAL A 33 -7.45 -0.23 4.41
N ALA A 34 -7.08 0.50 5.44
CA ALA A 34 -6.40 1.78 5.26
C ALA A 34 -4.97 1.56 4.81
N GLY A 35 -4.54 2.26 3.77
CA GLY A 35 -3.20 2.11 3.23
C GLY A 35 -2.61 3.40 2.68
N MET A 36 -1.34 3.30 2.31
CA MET A 36 -0.58 4.32 1.59
C MET A 36 0.56 3.62 0.87
N GLU A 37 0.87 3.99 -0.36
CA GLU A 37 2.13 3.60 -0.99
C GLU A 37 3.17 4.69 -0.73
N LEU A 38 4.11 4.40 0.16
CA LEU A 38 5.18 5.32 0.53
C LEU A 38 6.36 5.17 -0.44
N GLU A 39 6.78 6.25 -1.08
CA GLU A 39 8.04 6.29 -1.83
C GLU A 39 9.16 6.79 -0.91
N THR A 40 10.14 5.94 -0.65
CA THR A 40 11.27 6.25 0.24
C THR A 40 12.30 7.17 -0.41
N ALA A 41 13.28 7.64 0.37
CA ALA A 41 14.39 8.47 -0.14
C ALA A 41 15.24 7.73 -1.19
N GLU A 42 15.27 6.41 -1.14
CA GLU A 42 15.95 5.55 -2.13
C GLU A 42 15.11 5.33 -3.39
N SER A 43 13.92 5.93 -3.50
CA SER A 43 12.94 5.71 -4.58
C SER A 43 12.37 4.27 -4.60
N VAL A 44 12.33 3.61 -3.46
CA VAL A 44 11.66 2.32 -3.29
C VAL A 44 10.22 2.55 -2.84
N HIS A 45 9.27 1.84 -3.45
CA HIS A 45 7.87 1.84 -3.02
C HIS A 45 7.64 0.82 -1.90
N LEU A 46 6.93 1.26 -0.87
CA LEU A 46 6.47 0.45 0.25
C LEU A 46 4.95 0.49 0.34
N VAL A 47 4.30 -0.66 0.32
CA VAL A 47 2.90 -0.78 0.72
C VAL A 47 2.86 -0.68 2.25
N CYS A 48 2.14 0.32 2.73
CA CYS A 48 1.90 0.57 4.15
C CYS A 48 0.42 0.34 4.43
N LEU A 49 0.09 -0.63 5.27
CA LEU A 49 -1.27 -0.94 5.68
C LEU A 49 -1.46 -0.63 7.16
N PHE A 50 -2.63 -0.12 7.54
CA PHE A 50 -2.91 0.30 8.91
C PHE A 50 -4.19 -0.33 9.44
N PRO A 51 -4.25 -0.65 10.75
CA PRO A 51 -5.40 -1.30 11.36
C PRO A 51 -6.64 -0.40 11.37
N THR A 52 -6.43 0.93 11.40
CA THR A 52 -7.51 1.91 11.43
C THR A 52 -7.24 3.08 10.50
N LEU A 53 -8.30 3.80 10.15
CA LEU A 53 -8.23 5.03 9.36
C LEU A 53 -7.42 6.13 10.09
N GLU A 54 -7.58 6.22 11.41
CA GLU A 54 -6.89 7.20 12.25
C GLU A 54 -5.37 6.95 12.26
N ALA A 55 -4.95 5.69 12.36
CA ALA A 55 -3.53 5.31 12.32
C ALA A 55 -2.89 5.67 10.96
N ALA A 56 -3.57 5.36 9.85
CA ALA A 56 -3.12 5.75 8.51
C ALA A 56 -3.01 7.26 8.36
N THR A 57 -4.04 7.98 8.80
CA THR A 57 -4.08 9.46 8.73
C THR A 57 -2.96 10.09 9.54
N ALA A 58 -2.70 9.60 10.77
CA ALA A 58 -1.65 10.11 11.64
C ALA A 58 -0.25 9.88 11.03
N CYS A 59 0.00 8.67 10.50
CA CYS A 59 1.25 8.36 9.79
C CYS A 59 1.44 9.26 8.56
N TRP A 60 0.42 9.33 7.70
CA TRP A 60 0.44 10.20 6.52
C TRP A 60 0.70 11.67 6.85
N GLN A 61 0.04 12.22 7.88
CA GLN A 61 0.27 13.60 8.31
C GLN A 61 1.73 13.85 8.73
N THR A 62 2.38 12.86 9.36
CA THR A 62 3.79 12.93 9.69
C THR A 62 4.65 12.93 8.44
N VAL A 63 4.41 11.99 7.50
CA VAL A 63 5.10 11.96 6.21
C VAL A 63 4.93 13.29 5.48
N LYS A 64 3.68 13.78 5.37
CA LYS A 64 3.36 15.03 4.66
C LYS A 64 4.07 16.24 5.25
N ARG A 65 4.09 16.36 6.55
CA ARG A 65 4.65 17.52 7.25
C ARG A 65 6.17 17.53 7.28
N GLU A 66 6.79 16.34 7.44
CA GLU A 66 8.20 16.24 7.80
C GLU A 66 9.09 15.68 6.68
N HIS A 67 8.50 14.91 5.75
CA HIS A 67 9.28 14.14 4.79
C HIS A 67 8.93 14.38 3.32
N MET A 68 7.77 14.96 3.00
CA MET A 68 7.44 15.29 1.62
C MET A 68 8.36 16.37 1.07
N MET A 69 8.85 16.14 -0.15
CA MET A 69 9.60 17.17 -0.87
C MET A 69 8.66 18.31 -1.28
N PRO A 70 9.06 19.59 -1.14
CA PRO A 70 8.23 20.74 -1.46
C PRO A 70 8.15 20.99 -2.97
N VAL A 71 7.79 19.95 -3.73
CA VAL A 71 7.64 20.00 -5.19
C VAL A 71 6.16 20.22 -5.49
N LYS A 72 5.85 21.31 -6.19
CA LYS A 72 4.47 21.60 -6.60
C LYS A 72 4.05 20.73 -7.77
N ASN A 73 2.84 20.17 -7.70
CA ASN A 73 2.26 19.43 -8.81
C ASN A 73 2.11 20.33 -10.05
N LYS A 74 2.28 19.74 -11.21
CA LYS A 74 2.04 20.36 -12.54
C LYS A 74 0.93 19.58 -13.26
N PRO A 75 -0.35 19.94 -13.08
CA PRO A 75 -1.49 19.16 -13.62
C PRO A 75 -1.43 18.90 -15.13
N ALA A 76 -0.85 19.81 -15.88
CA ALA A 76 -0.67 19.63 -17.33
C ALA A 76 0.30 18.49 -17.70
N ILE A 77 1.13 18.03 -16.75
CA ILE A 77 2.11 16.94 -16.95
C ILE A 77 1.67 15.69 -16.21
N PHE A 78 1.30 15.83 -14.94
CA PHE A 78 1.07 14.69 -14.03
C PHE A 78 -0.40 14.44 -13.74
N GLY A 79 -1.31 15.27 -14.25
CA GLY A 79 -2.73 15.24 -13.91
C GLY A 79 -3.05 15.96 -12.60
N GLU A 80 -4.33 16.09 -12.33
CA GLU A 80 -4.82 16.62 -11.06
C GLU A 80 -4.78 15.55 -9.96
N GLN A 81 -4.42 15.96 -8.75
CA GLN A 81 -4.41 15.11 -7.56
C GLN A 81 -5.59 15.51 -6.68
N LEU A 82 -6.71 14.79 -6.83
CA LEU A 82 -8.00 15.19 -6.28
C LEU A 82 -8.29 14.42 -4.98
N TYR A 83 -8.84 15.12 -4.00
CA TYR A 83 -9.54 14.52 -2.88
C TYR A 83 -11.03 14.42 -3.23
N MET A 84 -11.59 13.23 -3.02
CA MET A 84 -12.98 12.89 -3.36
C MET A 84 -13.77 12.52 -2.11
N ASN A 85 -15.10 12.70 -2.17
CA ASN A 85 -16.03 12.05 -1.24
C ASN A 85 -16.61 10.75 -1.87
N ALA A 86 -17.45 10.05 -1.14
CA ALA A 86 -18.06 8.80 -1.60
C ALA A 86 -19.14 8.99 -2.68
N ASP A 87 -19.57 10.21 -2.93
CA ASP A 87 -20.53 10.60 -3.97
C ASP A 87 -19.85 11.04 -5.27
N ASP A 88 -18.54 10.76 -5.44
CA ASP A 88 -17.72 11.16 -6.59
C ASP A 88 -17.57 12.69 -6.76
N GLU A 89 -17.73 13.47 -5.69
CA GLU A 89 -17.54 14.91 -5.72
C GLU A 89 -16.12 15.28 -5.25
N VAL A 90 -15.51 16.25 -5.93
CA VAL A 90 -14.19 16.79 -5.57
C VAL A 90 -14.32 17.65 -4.32
N THR A 91 -13.61 17.29 -3.25
CA THR A 91 -13.60 18.00 -1.96
C THR A 91 -12.33 18.83 -1.75
N GLY A 92 -11.30 18.58 -2.53
CA GLY A 92 -10.04 19.31 -2.45
C GLY A 92 -9.03 18.89 -3.52
N ILE A 93 -7.90 19.59 -3.53
CA ILE A 93 -6.78 19.32 -4.44
C ILE A 93 -5.49 19.24 -3.61
N GLU A 94 -4.68 18.20 -3.87
CA GLU A 94 -3.32 18.15 -3.34
C GLU A 94 -2.36 18.89 -4.28
N GLU A 95 -1.79 19.96 -3.77
CA GLU A 95 -0.86 20.78 -4.55
C GLU A 95 0.58 20.25 -4.57
N THR A 96 0.97 19.45 -3.58
CA THR A 96 2.29 18.82 -3.53
C THR A 96 2.32 17.60 -4.44
N LEU A 97 3.34 17.48 -5.29
CA LEU A 97 3.47 16.33 -6.18
C LEU A 97 3.66 15.05 -5.35
N LEU A 98 2.70 14.14 -5.42
CA LEU A 98 2.69 12.90 -4.63
C LEU A 98 3.61 11.82 -5.19
N ILE A 99 3.80 11.77 -6.51
CA ILE A 99 4.66 10.80 -7.20
C ILE A 99 6.13 11.21 -7.20
N THR A 100 6.66 11.52 -6.02
CA THR A 100 8.06 11.90 -5.83
C THR A 100 8.58 11.27 -4.56
N SER A 101 9.86 10.90 -4.56
CA SER A 101 10.51 10.35 -3.37
C SER A 101 10.37 11.30 -2.19
N THR A 102 10.08 10.74 -1.04
CA THR A 102 10.15 11.47 0.23
C THR A 102 11.59 11.61 0.69
N ALA A 103 11.83 12.41 1.73
CA ALA A 103 13.12 12.46 2.41
C ALA A 103 13.28 11.33 3.46
N LEU A 104 12.36 10.38 3.53
CA LEU A 104 12.29 9.34 4.54
C LEU A 104 13.05 8.09 4.08
N PRO A 105 14.17 7.71 4.73
CA PRO A 105 14.90 6.49 4.38
C PRO A 105 14.07 5.23 4.58
N LEU A 106 14.39 4.17 3.84
CA LEU A 106 13.67 2.89 3.83
C LEU A 106 13.42 2.31 5.23
N ALA A 107 14.47 2.24 6.06
CA ALA A 107 14.36 1.67 7.41
C ALA A 107 13.51 2.55 8.34
N ASP A 108 13.69 3.88 8.24
CA ASP A 108 12.94 4.86 9.04
C ASP A 108 11.47 4.87 8.63
N GLY A 109 11.17 4.75 7.33
CA GLY A 109 9.82 4.61 6.80
C GLY A 109 9.13 3.36 7.34
N ALA A 110 9.81 2.22 7.32
CA ALA A 110 9.29 0.99 7.89
C ALA A 110 9.04 1.12 9.40
N GLN A 111 9.94 1.76 10.13
CA GLN A 111 9.78 2.01 11.57
C GLN A 111 8.62 2.98 11.85
N LEU A 112 8.48 4.05 11.07
CA LEU A 112 7.38 5.00 11.22
C LEU A 112 6.02 4.31 11.07
N VAL A 113 5.85 3.50 10.02
CA VAL A 113 4.60 2.73 9.79
C VAL A 113 4.28 1.83 10.99
N ARG A 114 5.26 1.07 11.48
CA ARG A 114 5.09 0.18 12.64
C ARG A 114 4.78 0.93 13.93
N SER A 115 5.32 2.13 14.12
CA SER A 115 5.03 2.95 15.29
C SER A 115 3.55 3.37 15.37
N HIS A 116 2.84 3.35 14.23
CA HIS A 116 1.40 3.55 14.13
C HIS A 116 0.60 2.23 14.08
N GLY A 117 1.23 1.10 14.46
CA GLY A 117 0.59 -0.22 14.43
C GLY A 117 0.38 -0.79 13.02
N GLY A 118 1.02 -0.22 12.02
CA GLY A 118 0.91 -0.66 10.63
C GLY A 118 1.82 -1.85 10.29
N VAL A 119 1.47 -2.51 9.20
CA VAL A 119 2.31 -3.50 8.51
C VAL A 119 2.87 -2.84 7.26
N VAL A 120 4.14 -3.12 6.96
CA VAL A 120 4.85 -2.54 5.83
C VAL A 120 5.66 -3.60 5.09
N PHE A 121 5.63 -3.55 3.77
CA PHE A 121 6.39 -4.45 2.91
C PHE A 121 6.72 -3.79 1.57
N PRO A 122 7.79 -4.20 0.89
CA PRO A 122 8.14 -3.65 -0.41
C PRO A 122 7.08 -4.00 -1.46
N ALA A 123 6.67 -2.98 -2.22
CA ALA A 123 5.73 -3.08 -3.30
C ALA A 123 6.39 -3.71 -4.54
N HIS A 124 5.60 -4.40 -5.35
CA HIS A 124 5.91 -4.89 -6.71
C HIS A 124 7.42 -5.16 -6.95
N ILE A 125 8.02 -6.05 -6.11
CA ILE A 125 9.48 -6.30 -6.11
C ILE A 125 10.00 -6.86 -7.45
N ASP A 126 9.11 -7.29 -8.31
CA ASP A 126 9.37 -7.79 -9.66
C ASP A 126 9.27 -6.70 -10.75
N ARG A 127 9.12 -5.42 -10.38
CA ARG A 127 9.11 -4.30 -11.33
C ARG A 127 10.45 -3.58 -11.36
N ALA A 128 10.83 -3.11 -12.55
CA ALA A 128 12.03 -2.31 -12.73
C ALA A 128 11.92 -0.91 -12.10
N ALA A 129 10.72 -0.31 -12.17
CA ALA A 129 10.49 1.00 -11.56
C ALA A 129 10.13 0.84 -10.08
N ASN A 130 10.86 1.50 -9.20
CA ASN A 130 10.63 1.59 -7.75
C ASN A 130 10.60 0.25 -7.00
N GLY A 131 10.93 -0.87 -7.66
CA GLY A 131 11.07 -2.17 -7.04
C GLY A 131 12.38 -2.29 -6.25
N ILE A 132 12.30 -2.77 -5.01
CA ILE A 132 13.46 -2.81 -4.10
C ILE A 132 14.63 -3.63 -4.64
N LEU A 133 14.35 -4.73 -5.34
CA LEU A 133 15.40 -5.62 -5.88
C LEU A 133 16.16 -4.97 -7.04
N GLU A 134 15.49 -4.14 -7.84
CA GLU A 134 16.14 -3.42 -8.94
C GLU A 134 16.95 -2.23 -8.42
N ILE A 135 16.45 -1.53 -7.41
CA ILE A 135 17.08 -0.32 -6.88
C ILE A 135 18.25 -0.66 -5.95
N LEU A 136 18.06 -1.62 -5.03
CA LEU A 136 19.05 -1.96 -4.01
C LEU A 136 19.84 -3.25 -4.30
N GLY A 137 19.40 -4.03 -5.30
CA GLY A 137 20.02 -5.30 -5.68
C GLY A 137 19.60 -6.48 -4.80
N ASP A 138 19.07 -6.24 -3.61
CA ASP A 138 18.52 -7.25 -2.68
C ASP A 138 17.58 -6.56 -1.68
N ILE A 139 16.86 -7.35 -0.85
CA ILE A 139 16.04 -6.85 0.25
C ILE A 139 16.93 -6.78 1.50
N PRO A 140 17.23 -5.58 2.01
CA PRO A 140 18.06 -5.44 3.21
C PRO A 140 17.32 -5.98 4.45
N PRO A 141 18.03 -6.56 5.43
CA PRO A 141 17.41 -7.15 6.62
C PRO A 141 16.96 -6.10 7.65
N GLU A 142 17.54 -4.91 7.66
CA GLU A 142 17.31 -3.88 8.68
C GLU A 142 15.84 -3.43 8.79
N PRO A 143 15.09 -3.24 7.70
CA PRO A 143 13.68 -2.91 7.79
C PRO A 143 12.81 -4.04 8.36
N GLY A 144 13.32 -5.28 8.40
CA GLY A 144 12.63 -6.42 9.00
C GLY A 144 11.29 -6.73 8.33
N PHE A 145 11.24 -6.75 7.01
CA PHE A 145 10.03 -7.08 6.26
C PHE A 145 9.64 -8.55 6.48
N THR A 146 8.35 -8.79 6.65
CA THR A 146 7.74 -10.13 6.81
C THR A 146 6.98 -10.58 5.57
N ALA A 147 6.69 -9.63 4.67
CA ALA A 147 6.00 -9.88 3.42
C ALA A 147 6.66 -9.10 2.27
N ALA A 148 6.30 -9.42 1.04
CA ALA A 148 6.64 -8.67 -0.17
C ALA A 148 5.53 -8.84 -1.21
N GLU A 149 5.38 -7.82 -2.06
CA GLU A 149 4.39 -7.83 -3.13
C GLU A 149 5.03 -8.12 -4.48
N PHE A 150 4.38 -8.99 -5.25
CA PHE A 150 4.62 -9.22 -6.66
C PHE A 150 3.48 -8.65 -7.49
N ASN A 151 3.80 -8.15 -8.66
CA ASN A 151 2.81 -7.75 -9.66
C ASN A 151 2.38 -8.94 -10.53
N ASP A 152 3.28 -9.89 -10.78
CA ASP A 152 3.00 -11.12 -11.54
C ASP A 152 3.40 -12.36 -10.76
N ALA A 153 2.42 -13.26 -10.51
CA ALA A 153 2.66 -14.53 -9.84
C ALA A 153 3.67 -15.44 -10.56
N ALA A 154 3.83 -15.31 -11.87
CA ALA A 154 4.80 -16.08 -12.63
C ALA A 154 6.25 -15.77 -12.24
N ASN A 155 6.50 -14.57 -11.69
CA ASN A 155 7.82 -14.15 -11.25
C ASN A 155 8.24 -14.73 -9.90
N ILE A 156 7.31 -15.28 -9.11
CA ILE A 156 7.59 -15.75 -7.75
C ILE A 156 8.69 -16.84 -7.74
N ALA A 157 8.56 -17.87 -8.54
CA ALA A 157 9.51 -18.98 -8.53
C ALA A 157 10.92 -18.55 -8.98
N PRO A 158 11.11 -17.84 -10.12
CA PRO A 158 12.41 -17.33 -10.51
C PRO A 158 13.07 -16.39 -9.49
N TYR A 159 12.26 -15.54 -8.83
CA TYR A 159 12.79 -14.60 -7.85
C TYR A 159 13.20 -15.26 -6.54
N ARG A 160 12.45 -16.26 -6.07
CA ARG A 160 12.85 -17.10 -4.93
C ARG A 160 14.14 -17.85 -5.16
N GLU A 161 14.38 -18.32 -6.39
CA GLU A 161 15.62 -18.99 -6.75
C GLU A 161 16.80 -18.01 -6.81
N ARG A 162 16.56 -16.80 -7.31
CA ARG A 162 17.59 -15.78 -7.51
C ARG A 162 17.94 -15.03 -6.21
N PHE A 163 16.96 -14.74 -5.35
CA PHE A 163 17.13 -13.90 -4.16
C PHE A 163 16.78 -14.66 -2.88
N ALA A 164 17.79 -14.99 -2.09
CA ALA A 164 17.61 -15.71 -0.83
C ALA A 164 16.77 -14.92 0.19
N SER A 165 16.80 -13.59 0.13
CA SER A 165 16.01 -12.68 0.95
C SER A 165 14.49 -12.79 0.73
N VAL A 166 14.08 -13.22 -0.45
CA VAL A 166 12.65 -13.41 -0.81
C VAL A 166 12.06 -14.70 -0.22
N ALA A 167 12.90 -15.72 -0.01
CA ALA A 167 12.43 -17.05 0.40
C ALA A 167 11.63 -17.08 1.73
N PRO A 168 12.02 -16.33 2.79
CA PRO A 168 11.33 -16.36 4.07
C PRO A 168 10.06 -15.49 4.09
N LEU A 169 9.84 -14.64 3.09
CA LEU A 169 8.76 -13.68 3.09
C LEU A 169 7.41 -14.30 2.70
N ARG A 170 6.34 -13.80 3.28
CA ARG A 170 4.99 -14.01 2.75
C ARG A 170 4.86 -13.23 1.45
N LEU A 171 4.53 -13.90 0.37
CA LEU A 171 4.40 -13.29 -0.94
C LEU A 171 2.93 -13.03 -1.25
N LEU A 172 2.65 -11.79 -1.63
CA LEU A 172 1.34 -11.30 -2.05
C LEU A 172 1.39 -10.99 -3.53
N VAL A 173 0.27 -11.18 -4.24
CA VAL A 173 0.15 -10.80 -5.65
C VAL A 173 -1.00 -9.83 -5.76
N ASN A 174 -0.70 -8.56 -5.87
CA ASN A 174 -1.70 -7.50 -5.96
C ASN A 174 -1.71 -6.88 -7.37
N SER A 175 -2.82 -6.24 -7.70
CA SER A 175 -2.99 -5.66 -9.03
C SER A 175 -2.18 -4.39 -9.25
N ASP A 176 -1.84 -3.66 -8.20
CA ASP A 176 -1.29 -2.30 -8.31
C ASP A 176 -2.12 -1.45 -9.32
N ALA A 177 -3.43 -1.48 -9.13
CA ALA A 177 -4.38 -0.99 -10.11
C ALA A 177 -4.53 0.53 -10.05
N HIS A 178 -4.01 1.22 -11.05
CA HIS A 178 -4.19 2.65 -11.26
C HIS A 178 -5.46 3.00 -12.05
N ARG A 179 -6.27 1.99 -12.41
CA ARG A 179 -7.54 2.13 -13.15
C ARG A 179 -8.47 1.01 -12.76
N LEU A 180 -9.78 1.27 -12.74
CA LEU A 180 -10.79 0.26 -12.38
C LEU A 180 -10.70 -1.01 -13.24
N SER A 181 -10.35 -0.88 -14.51
CA SER A 181 -10.18 -2.02 -15.42
C SER A 181 -8.96 -2.91 -15.09
N ALA A 182 -8.02 -2.42 -14.29
CA ALA A 182 -6.83 -3.16 -13.87
C ALA A 182 -7.03 -3.86 -12.50
N VAL A 183 -8.12 -3.58 -11.79
CA VAL A 183 -8.45 -4.28 -10.55
C VAL A 183 -8.71 -5.74 -10.86
N GLN A 184 -7.86 -6.63 -10.34
CA GLN A 184 -8.00 -8.07 -10.53
C GLN A 184 -9.28 -8.57 -9.85
N ASN A 185 -9.89 -9.61 -10.42
CA ASN A 185 -11.00 -10.29 -9.77
C ASN A 185 -10.48 -11.14 -8.59
N GLY A 186 -11.35 -11.41 -7.61
CA GLY A 186 -10.99 -12.19 -6.43
C GLY A 186 -10.65 -13.66 -6.71
N GLU A 187 -10.92 -14.15 -7.94
CA GLU A 187 -10.61 -15.52 -8.35
C GLU A 187 -9.14 -15.60 -8.81
N GLY A 188 -8.26 -16.14 -7.98
CA GLY A 188 -6.86 -16.41 -8.32
C GLY A 188 -5.85 -15.35 -7.87
N SER A 189 -6.28 -14.30 -7.20
CA SER A 189 -5.41 -13.31 -6.54
C SER A 189 -4.99 -13.80 -5.15
N ASN A 190 -4.74 -12.91 -4.21
CA ASN A 190 -4.45 -13.26 -2.84
C ASN A 190 -5.65 -13.94 -2.18
N PHE A 191 -5.44 -15.15 -1.72
CA PHE A 191 -6.41 -15.89 -0.92
C PHE A 191 -5.87 -16.07 0.50
N LEU A 192 -6.56 -15.49 1.48
CA LEU A 192 -6.21 -15.60 2.88
C LEU A 192 -7.38 -16.23 3.65
N LEU A 193 -7.06 -17.30 4.39
CA LEU A 193 -8.00 -17.86 5.36
C LEU A 193 -7.88 -17.08 6.66
N LEU A 194 -8.90 -16.30 6.98
CA LEU A 194 -8.95 -15.50 8.19
C LEU A 194 -9.90 -16.14 9.20
N ASP A 195 -9.46 -16.28 10.43
CA ASP A 195 -10.32 -16.67 11.55
C ASP A 195 -11.06 -15.44 12.06
N ALA A 196 -12.11 -15.07 11.36
CA ALA A 196 -12.94 -13.91 11.68
C ALA A 196 -14.37 -14.12 11.21
N ALA A 197 -15.33 -13.61 11.97
CA ALA A 197 -16.74 -13.69 11.59
C ALA A 197 -17.01 -12.81 10.36
N HIS A 198 -17.77 -13.33 9.41
CA HIS A 198 -18.21 -12.59 8.25
C HIS A 198 -19.05 -11.37 8.70
N GLY A 199 -18.68 -10.18 8.20
CA GLY A 199 -19.34 -8.91 8.54
C GLY A 199 -18.75 -8.19 9.75
N ASP A 200 -17.83 -8.79 10.50
CA ASP A 200 -17.05 -8.09 11.52
C ASP A 200 -15.76 -7.52 10.90
N GLU A 201 -15.86 -6.27 10.40
CA GLU A 201 -14.73 -5.61 9.75
C GLU A 201 -13.49 -5.52 10.65
N GLU A 202 -13.67 -5.27 11.94
CA GLU A 202 -12.57 -5.13 12.88
C GLU A 202 -11.88 -6.48 13.13
N ALA A 203 -12.65 -7.56 13.32
CA ALA A 203 -12.10 -8.89 13.45
C ALA A 203 -11.36 -9.33 12.18
N VAL A 204 -11.92 -9.04 10.99
CA VAL A 204 -11.28 -9.33 9.70
C VAL A 204 -9.96 -8.59 9.56
N ARG A 205 -9.92 -7.27 9.82
CA ARG A 205 -8.66 -6.49 9.78
C ARG A 205 -7.65 -7.02 10.78
N ARG A 206 -8.05 -7.27 12.02
CA ARG A 206 -7.17 -7.83 13.07
C ARG A 206 -6.57 -9.17 12.65
N ALA A 207 -7.37 -10.08 12.09
CA ALA A 207 -6.89 -11.37 11.59
C ALA A 207 -5.95 -11.21 10.38
N LEU A 208 -6.24 -10.28 9.47
CA LEU A 208 -5.38 -9.95 8.34
C LEU A 208 -4.00 -9.46 8.82
N PHE A 209 -3.98 -8.50 9.75
CA PHE A 209 -2.72 -7.93 10.26
C PHE A 209 -1.89 -8.99 10.99
N ALA A 210 -2.51 -9.83 11.81
CA ALA A 210 -1.82 -10.96 12.46
C ALA A 210 -1.17 -11.91 11.44
N GLN A 211 -1.79 -12.13 10.28
CA GLN A 211 -1.20 -12.94 9.22
C GLN A 211 -0.09 -12.24 8.42
N LEU A 212 -0.12 -10.93 8.34
CA LEU A 212 0.92 -10.15 7.64
C LEU A 212 2.14 -9.85 8.52
N GLY A 213 2.10 -10.21 9.80
CA GLY A 213 3.20 -10.02 10.74
C GLY A 213 3.14 -8.69 11.50
N GLY A 214 1.93 -8.19 11.70
CA GLY A 214 1.64 -7.03 12.56
C GLY A 214 1.45 -7.42 14.02
#